data_d16b2b5d109bc04acefb9a97718f032c
#
_entry.id   d16b2b5d109bc04acefb9a97718f032c
#
_cell.length_a   1.000
_cell.length_b   1.000
_cell.length_c   1.000
_cell.angle_alpha   90.00
_cell.angle_beta   90.00
_cell.angle_gamma   90.00
#
_symmetry.space_group_name_H-M   'P 1'
#
loop_
_entity.id
_entity.type
_entity.pdbx_description
1 polymer ?
#
loop_
_entity_poly.entity_id
_entity_poly.type
_entity_poly.pdbx_seq_one_letter_code
_entity_poly.pdbx_strand_id
1 'polypeptide(L)'
;MTIGVIGGSGIYEALPLENTHTETVTTPYGDPSDDVTLGELAGKEVAFLPRHGEDHQHTPTDAQYRANIYALKSVGVDRVISTNAVGSLREDLPPQTLVIPDQIYDRTKHRSPTFFGDGIVVHMGFAEPYCPEMVEHLADAAAAVTDAETKTERGGTYVCIEGPQYSTRAESEFYRSQGWDVVGMTTIPEAKLAREAELSYATVAGITDYDVWKQDNEVTLEEVLENAAANQDSINAVIERAIRTMPEDFESDAWSALEGTINTPTEAIPAETRERVDLLAGEYLD
;
A
#
# COMPACT_ATOMS: atom_id res chain seq x y z
N MET A 1 -8.13 -16.38 -8.12
CA MET A 1 -8.02 -14.94 -7.87
C MET A 1 -7.77 -14.76 -6.39
N THR A 2 -6.58 -14.32 -6.03
CA THR A 2 -6.18 -14.10 -4.62
C THR A 2 -5.99 -12.60 -4.39
N ILE A 3 -6.62 -12.06 -3.35
CA ILE A 3 -6.54 -10.64 -3.00
C ILE A 3 -5.50 -10.47 -1.90
N GLY A 4 -4.48 -9.65 -2.14
CA GLY A 4 -3.48 -9.30 -1.15
C GLY A 4 -4.00 -8.20 -0.22
N VAL A 5 -3.71 -8.32 1.07
CA VAL A 5 -3.90 -7.26 2.04
C VAL A 5 -2.59 -7.00 2.76
N ILE A 6 -2.10 -5.76 2.69
CA ILE A 6 -0.92 -5.34 3.43
C ILE A 6 -1.36 -4.54 4.65
N GLY A 7 -1.15 -5.11 5.84
CA GLY A 7 -1.47 -4.49 7.12
C GLY A 7 -0.46 -3.41 7.51
N GLY A 8 -0.95 -2.21 7.81
CA GLY A 8 -0.18 -1.12 8.44
C GLY A 8 -0.31 -1.12 9.96
N SER A 9 0.15 -0.03 10.61
CA SER A 9 0.04 0.14 12.05
C SER A 9 -1.41 0.00 12.54
N GLY A 10 -1.65 -0.90 13.48
CA GLY A 10 -2.97 -1.18 14.04
C GLY A 10 -3.76 -2.32 13.37
N ILE A 11 -3.26 -2.94 12.29
CA ILE A 11 -3.94 -4.04 11.58
C ILE A 11 -3.00 -5.25 11.51
N TYR A 12 -2.58 -5.78 12.67
CA TYR A 12 -1.73 -6.96 12.75
C TYR A 12 -2.52 -8.26 13.00
N GLU A 13 -3.64 -8.19 13.70
CA GLU A 13 -4.47 -9.34 14.07
C GLU A 13 -5.90 -9.29 13.51
N ALA A 14 -6.19 -8.36 12.61
CA ALA A 14 -7.53 -7.81 12.53
C ALA A 14 -8.41 -8.31 11.39
N LEU A 15 -7.91 -9.02 10.41
CA LEU A 15 -8.79 -9.61 9.41
C LEU A 15 -9.31 -10.96 9.90
N PRO A 16 -10.63 -11.16 9.98
CA PRO A 16 -11.22 -12.42 10.41
C PRO A 16 -11.15 -13.46 9.28
N LEU A 17 -9.92 -13.86 8.93
CA LEU A 17 -9.68 -14.88 7.92
C LEU A 17 -10.10 -16.25 8.45
N GLU A 18 -10.81 -17.00 7.61
CA GLU A 18 -11.15 -18.40 7.87
C GLU A 18 -10.14 -19.33 7.19
N ASN A 19 -10.03 -20.56 7.68
CA ASN A 19 -9.16 -21.63 7.10
C ASN A 19 -7.70 -21.21 6.88
N THR A 20 -7.14 -20.46 7.83
CA THR A 20 -5.82 -19.86 7.69
C THR A 20 -4.66 -20.87 7.75
N HIS A 21 -3.63 -20.60 6.96
CA HIS A 21 -2.30 -21.20 7.08
C HIS A 21 -1.25 -20.17 6.70
N THR A 22 -0.01 -20.37 7.17
CA THR A 22 1.11 -19.49 6.85
C THR A 22 2.01 -20.13 5.80
N GLU A 23 2.57 -19.30 4.93
CA GLU A 23 3.54 -19.69 3.91
C GLU A 23 4.80 -18.83 4.05
N THR A 24 5.93 -19.51 4.32
CA THR A 24 7.24 -18.86 4.34
C THR A 24 7.77 -18.72 2.91
N VAL A 25 7.85 -17.51 2.40
CA VAL A 25 8.29 -17.23 1.04
C VAL A 25 9.74 -16.74 1.03
N THR A 26 10.60 -17.42 0.30
CA THR A 26 11.96 -16.92 0.01
C THR A 26 11.96 -16.13 -1.28
N THR A 27 12.53 -14.92 -1.26
CA THR A 27 12.59 -14.04 -2.43
C THR A 27 14.02 -13.68 -2.84
N PRO A 28 14.27 -13.32 -4.09
CA PRO A 28 15.57 -12.84 -4.52
C PRO A 28 15.93 -11.45 -3.97
N TYR A 29 15.01 -10.83 -3.21
CA TYR A 29 15.17 -9.50 -2.61
C TYR A 29 15.31 -9.57 -1.08
N GLY A 30 15.54 -10.75 -0.52
CA GLY A 30 15.59 -11.03 0.91
C GLY A 30 14.28 -11.64 1.43
N ASP A 31 14.20 -11.80 2.74
CA ASP A 31 12.99 -12.32 3.39
C ASP A 31 11.94 -11.22 3.48
N PRO A 32 10.64 -11.53 3.32
CA PRO A 32 9.55 -10.59 3.60
C PRO A 32 9.56 -10.12 5.06
N SER A 33 8.79 -9.08 5.35
CA SER A 33 8.65 -8.56 6.72
C SER A 33 8.08 -9.60 7.69
N ASP A 34 7.32 -10.58 7.16
CA ASP A 34 6.78 -11.73 7.90
C ASP A 34 6.37 -12.83 6.92
N ASP A 35 5.96 -13.99 7.44
CA ASP A 35 5.30 -15.03 6.67
C ASP A 35 3.97 -14.51 6.07
N VAL A 36 3.61 -15.00 4.89
CA VAL A 36 2.32 -14.69 4.26
C VAL A 36 1.24 -15.56 4.88
N THR A 37 0.22 -14.95 5.47
CA THR A 37 -0.96 -15.68 5.95
C THR A 37 -1.99 -15.78 4.83
N LEU A 38 -2.28 -17.01 4.41
CA LEU A 38 -3.31 -17.33 3.44
C LEU A 38 -4.59 -17.76 4.16
N GLY A 39 -5.75 -17.37 3.64
CA GLY A 39 -7.04 -17.75 4.22
C GLY A 39 -8.20 -17.30 3.34
N GLU A 40 -9.39 -17.35 3.87
CA GLU A 40 -10.61 -16.95 3.19
C GLU A 40 -11.28 -15.78 3.92
N LEU A 41 -11.76 -14.79 3.17
CA LEU A 41 -12.61 -13.72 3.68
C LEU A 41 -13.77 -13.48 2.70
N ALA A 42 -14.98 -13.48 3.23
CA ALA A 42 -16.19 -13.30 2.43
C ALA A 42 -16.30 -14.29 1.23
N GLY A 43 -15.74 -15.49 1.37
CA GLY A 43 -15.75 -16.55 0.35
C GLY A 43 -14.72 -16.37 -0.78
N LYS A 44 -13.71 -15.52 -0.59
CA LYS A 44 -12.61 -15.32 -1.53
C LYS A 44 -11.27 -15.57 -0.84
N GLU A 45 -10.29 -16.05 -1.62
CA GLU A 45 -8.91 -16.25 -1.14
C GLU A 45 -8.23 -14.92 -0.87
N VAL A 46 -7.58 -14.82 0.29
CA VAL A 46 -6.86 -13.63 0.74
C VAL A 46 -5.47 -14.02 1.21
N ALA A 47 -4.48 -13.23 0.80
CA ALA A 47 -3.11 -13.27 1.30
C ALA A 47 -2.87 -12.03 2.16
N PHE A 48 -2.60 -12.21 3.44
CA PHE A 48 -2.31 -11.12 4.37
C PHE A 48 -0.82 -11.08 4.70
N LEU A 49 -0.24 -9.87 4.75
CA LEU A 49 1.15 -9.64 5.13
C LEU A 49 1.28 -8.37 5.98
N PRO A 50 1.84 -8.45 7.21
CA PRO A 50 2.11 -7.26 8.03
C PRO A 50 3.35 -6.53 7.51
N ARG A 51 3.19 -5.27 7.06
CA ARG A 51 4.27 -4.46 6.47
C ARG A 51 5.48 -4.30 7.36
N HIS A 52 5.27 -4.13 8.64
CA HIS A 52 6.31 -3.86 9.63
C HIS A 52 6.74 -5.10 10.42
N GLY A 53 6.23 -6.30 10.06
CA GLY A 53 6.32 -7.52 10.84
C GLY A 53 5.31 -7.55 11.99
N GLU A 54 5.01 -8.74 12.54
CA GLU A 54 4.03 -8.94 13.59
C GLU A 54 4.29 -8.06 14.84
N ASP A 55 5.55 -7.95 15.24
CA ASP A 55 5.99 -7.15 16.39
C ASP A 55 6.33 -5.68 16.07
N HIS A 56 5.97 -5.19 14.87
CA HIS A 56 6.29 -3.83 14.40
C HIS A 56 7.79 -3.50 14.48
N GLN A 57 8.67 -4.46 14.13
CA GLN A 57 10.12 -4.34 14.28
C GLN A 57 10.80 -3.57 13.13
N HIS A 58 10.12 -3.36 12.01
CA HIS A 58 10.68 -2.66 10.85
C HIS A 58 10.25 -1.20 10.81
N THR A 59 11.21 -0.28 10.71
CA THR A 59 10.90 1.14 10.47
C THR A 59 10.27 1.34 9.08
N PRO A 60 9.61 2.48 8.82
CA PRO A 60 9.09 2.78 7.47
C PRO A 60 10.15 2.75 6.36
N THR A 61 11.42 3.01 6.67
CA THR A 61 12.53 2.94 5.70
C THR A 61 13.05 1.52 5.51
N ASP A 62 13.03 0.70 6.56
CA ASP A 62 13.64 -0.64 6.57
C ASP A 62 12.64 -1.76 6.28
N ALA A 63 11.35 -1.46 6.14
CA ALA A 63 10.34 -2.45 5.75
C ALA A 63 10.72 -3.11 4.41
N GLN A 64 10.50 -4.42 4.33
CA GLN A 64 11.01 -5.27 3.25
C GLN A 64 10.16 -5.17 1.96
N TYR A 65 9.87 -3.96 1.51
CA TYR A 65 8.89 -3.68 0.44
C TYR A 65 9.04 -4.55 -0.82
N ARG A 66 10.28 -4.74 -1.33
CA ARG A 66 10.50 -5.60 -2.51
C ARG A 66 10.17 -7.05 -2.21
N ALA A 67 10.64 -7.57 -1.07
CA ALA A 67 10.34 -8.94 -0.69
C ALA A 67 8.84 -9.13 -0.42
N ASN A 68 8.18 -8.17 0.22
CA ASN A 68 6.74 -8.21 0.51
C ASN A 68 5.90 -8.28 -0.77
N ILE A 69 6.13 -7.39 -1.72
CA ILE A 69 5.38 -7.36 -3.00
C ILE A 69 5.69 -8.61 -3.84
N TYR A 70 6.96 -9.03 -3.88
CA TYR A 70 7.34 -10.26 -4.59
C TYR A 70 6.67 -11.49 -3.99
N ALA A 71 6.64 -11.60 -2.66
CA ALA A 71 5.99 -12.71 -1.97
C ALA A 71 4.48 -12.77 -2.28
N LEU A 72 3.79 -11.64 -2.23
CA LEU A 72 2.37 -11.59 -2.62
C LEU A 72 2.16 -12.01 -4.08
N LYS A 73 3.00 -11.53 -5.01
CA LYS A 73 2.94 -11.96 -6.42
C LYS A 73 3.15 -13.46 -6.56
N SER A 74 4.10 -14.04 -5.82
CA SER A 74 4.46 -15.47 -5.90
C SER A 74 3.36 -16.41 -5.40
N VAL A 75 2.49 -15.96 -4.49
CA VAL A 75 1.33 -16.72 -4.01
C VAL A 75 0.06 -16.45 -4.83
N GLY A 76 0.20 -15.79 -5.99
CA GLY A 76 -0.88 -15.62 -6.96
C GLY A 76 -1.79 -14.42 -6.71
N VAL A 77 -1.33 -13.44 -5.93
CA VAL A 77 -2.03 -12.16 -5.76
C VAL A 77 -2.00 -11.38 -7.08
N ASP A 78 -3.12 -10.79 -7.46
CA ASP A 78 -3.27 -9.90 -8.62
C ASP A 78 -3.74 -8.48 -8.25
N ARG A 79 -4.23 -8.30 -7.04
CA ARG A 79 -4.65 -6.99 -6.51
C ARG A 79 -4.37 -6.87 -5.03
N VAL A 80 -3.95 -5.68 -4.61
CA VAL A 80 -3.52 -5.40 -3.23
C VAL A 80 -4.32 -4.25 -2.64
N ILE A 81 -4.92 -4.51 -1.50
CA ILE A 81 -5.49 -3.49 -0.61
C ILE A 81 -4.45 -3.23 0.49
N SER A 82 -3.95 -2.03 0.53
CA SER A 82 -3.01 -1.58 1.56
C SER A 82 -3.74 -0.78 2.63
N THR A 83 -3.23 -0.78 3.86
CA THR A 83 -3.75 0.06 4.94
C THR A 83 -2.66 0.94 5.52
N ASN A 84 -2.99 2.18 5.86
CA ASN A 84 -2.05 3.17 6.38
C ASN A 84 -2.68 4.00 7.49
N ALA A 85 -1.92 4.27 8.55
CA ALA A 85 -2.19 5.35 9.49
C ALA A 85 -1.56 6.63 8.96
N VAL A 86 -2.30 7.74 8.91
CA VAL A 86 -1.88 9.00 8.30
C VAL A 86 -2.28 10.21 9.12
N GLY A 87 -1.48 11.29 9.03
CA GLY A 87 -1.86 12.60 9.52
C GLY A 87 -2.67 13.37 8.48
N SER A 88 -3.66 14.15 8.92
CA SER A 88 -4.46 15.02 8.07
C SER A 88 -3.77 16.36 7.82
N LEU A 89 -3.77 16.81 6.57
CA LEU A 89 -3.34 18.14 6.16
C LEU A 89 -4.53 19.10 5.96
N ARG A 90 -5.76 18.61 6.19
CA ARG A 90 -7.01 19.35 6.01
C ARG A 90 -7.80 19.44 7.32
N GLU A 91 -8.39 20.60 7.58
CA GLU A 91 -9.20 20.80 8.80
C GLU A 91 -10.54 20.07 8.75
N ASP A 92 -11.09 19.88 7.56
CA ASP A 92 -12.36 19.20 7.32
C ASP A 92 -12.23 17.67 7.28
N LEU A 93 -11.03 17.12 7.41
CA LEU A 93 -10.74 15.69 7.53
C LEU A 93 -10.19 15.38 8.94
N PRO A 94 -11.04 15.23 9.96
CA PRO A 94 -10.60 14.96 11.32
C PRO A 94 -10.05 13.54 11.51
N PRO A 95 -9.34 13.25 12.62
CA PRO A 95 -9.03 11.89 13.04
C PRO A 95 -10.28 11.00 12.98
N GLN A 96 -10.07 9.72 12.68
CA GLN A 96 -11.10 8.70 12.43
C GLN A 96 -11.87 8.89 11.10
N THR A 97 -11.37 9.76 10.20
CA THR A 97 -11.82 9.78 8.79
C THR A 97 -11.01 8.76 7.99
N LEU A 98 -11.66 8.02 7.09
CA LEU A 98 -11.01 7.15 6.11
C LEU A 98 -10.84 7.89 4.78
N VAL A 99 -9.65 7.85 4.21
CA VAL A 99 -9.34 8.44 2.91
C VAL A 99 -8.92 7.33 1.94
N ILE A 100 -9.47 7.36 0.73
CA ILE A 100 -9.05 6.50 -0.37
C ILE A 100 -8.32 7.40 -1.38
N PRO A 101 -7.00 7.63 -1.23
CA PRO A 101 -6.26 8.57 -2.05
C PRO A 101 -6.10 8.05 -3.48
N ASP A 102 -5.97 8.97 -4.43
CA ASP A 102 -5.75 8.69 -5.84
C ASP A 102 -4.40 9.22 -6.36
N GLN A 103 -3.71 10.07 -5.57
CA GLN A 103 -2.41 10.62 -5.94
C GLN A 103 -1.37 10.50 -4.83
N ILE A 104 -0.08 10.49 -5.22
CA ILE A 104 1.06 10.41 -4.30
C ILE A 104 2.08 11.50 -4.63
N TYR A 105 2.54 12.17 -3.58
CA TYR A 105 3.75 12.99 -3.65
C TYR A 105 4.87 12.33 -2.85
N ASP A 106 5.93 11.91 -3.54
CA ASP A 106 7.05 11.16 -2.98
C ASP A 106 8.13 12.08 -2.39
N ARG A 107 8.34 12.00 -1.08
CA ARG A 107 9.40 12.67 -0.32
C ARG A 107 10.40 11.69 0.28
N THR A 108 10.32 10.41 -0.06
CA THR A 108 11.27 9.39 0.40
C THR A 108 12.64 9.53 -0.28
N LYS A 109 13.71 9.02 0.36
CA LYS A 109 15.09 9.23 -0.10
C LYS A 109 15.97 7.97 -0.12
N HIS A 110 15.77 7.07 0.85
CA HIS A 110 16.72 5.98 1.13
C HIS A 110 16.18 4.59 0.83
N ARG A 111 15.02 4.50 0.18
CA ARG A 111 14.34 3.25 -0.14
C ARG A 111 14.69 2.78 -1.53
N SER A 112 14.71 1.45 -1.73
CA SER A 112 14.86 0.87 -3.07
C SER A 112 13.53 0.96 -3.82
N PRO A 113 13.40 1.82 -4.86
CA PRO A 113 12.11 2.13 -5.48
C PRO A 113 11.74 1.20 -6.64
N THR A 114 12.55 0.19 -6.96
CA THR A 114 12.38 -0.67 -8.13
C THR A 114 12.90 -2.09 -7.87
N PHE A 115 12.30 -3.06 -8.54
CA PHE A 115 12.82 -4.44 -8.66
C PHE A 115 13.95 -4.53 -9.68
N PHE A 116 13.94 -3.64 -10.65
CA PHE A 116 14.85 -3.65 -11.78
C PHE A 116 16.16 -2.93 -11.44
N GLY A 117 17.21 -3.27 -12.19
CA GLY A 117 18.56 -2.83 -11.97
C GLY A 117 19.52 -3.94 -12.38
N ASP A 118 20.82 -3.80 -12.09
CA ASP A 118 21.85 -4.81 -12.38
C ASP A 118 21.80 -5.33 -13.83
N GLY A 119 21.61 -4.40 -14.78
CA GLY A 119 21.63 -4.71 -16.22
C GLY A 119 20.26 -4.75 -16.90
N ILE A 120 19.18 -4.48 -16.20
CA ILE A 120 17.85 -4.26 -16.80
C ILE A 120 17.30 -2.89 -16.36
N VAL A 121 16.74 -2.15 -17.33
CA VAL A 121 16.11 -0.84 -17.10
C VAL A 121 14.68 -0.87 -17.60
N VAL A 122 13.76 -0.47 -16.74
CA VAL A 122 12.32 -0.41 -17.02
C VAL A 122 11.81 1.00 -16.76
N HIS A 123 11.02 1.54 -17.67
CA HIS A 123 10.41 2.87 -17.57
C HIS A 123 8.88 2.76 -17.67
N MET A 124 8.25 2.26 -16.61
CA MET A 124 6.79 2.15 -16.56
C MET A 124 6.08 3.50 -16.37
N GLY A 125 4.85 3.61 -16.85
CA GLY A 125 3.98 4.75 -16.56
C GLY A 125 3.52 4.77 -15.10
N PHE A 126 3.55 5.96 -14.44
CA PHE A 126 3.19 6.09 -13.03
C PHE A 126 2.39 7.40 -12.76
N ALA A 127 1.66 7.89 -13.77
CA ALA A 127 0.82 9.08 -13.62
C ALA A 127 -0.36 8.83 -12.66
N GLU A 128 -0.90 7.60 -12.70
CA GLU A 128 -1.92 7.11 -11.78
C GLU A 128 -1.27 6.10 -10.83
N PRO A 129 -0.73 6.54 -9.68
CA PRO A 129 0.06 5.68 -8.79
C PRO A 129 -0.76 4.60 -8.08
N TYR A 130 -2.04 4.86 -7.87
CA TYR A 130 -3.03 3.88 -7.46
C TYR A 130 -3.82 3.40 -8.67
N CYS A 131 -4.32 2.16 -8.64
CA CYS A 131 -5.21 1.64 -9.66
C CYS A 131 -6.57 2.33 -9.58
N PRO A 132 -7.01 3.08 -10.61
CA PRO A 132 -8.24 3.85 -10.55
C PRO A 132 -9.48 3.00 -10.24
N GLU A 133 -9.56 1.80 -10.82
CA GLU A 133 -10.67 0.86 -10.62
C GLU A 133 -10.72 0.36 -9.17
N MET A 134 -9.54 0.12 -8.55
CA MET A 134 -9.45 -0.26 -7.15
C MET A 134 -9.81 0.92 -6.24
N VAL A 135 -9.38 2.14 -6.56
CA VAL A 135 -9.73 3.36 -5.81
C VAL A 135 -11.25 3.55 -5.81
N GLU A 136 -11.88 3.45 -6.98
CA GLU A 136 -13.34 3.56 -7.10
C GLU A 136 -14.05 2.48 -6.30
N HIS A 137 -13.63 1.24 -6.43
CA HIS A 137 -14.22 0.11 -5.73
C HIS A 137 -14.09 0.23 -4.19
N LEU A 138 -12.91 0.64 -3.69
CA LEU A 138 -12.70 0.87 -2.26
C LEU A 138 -13.53 2.05 -1.74
N ALA A 139 -13.64 3.14 -2.50
CA ALA A 139 -14.45 4.29 -2.12
C ALA A 139 -15.95 3.94 -2.03
N ASP A 140 -16.45 3.15 -2.98
CA ASP A 140 -17.83 2.64 -2.94
C ASP A 140 -18.07 1.69 -1.76
N ALA A 141 -17.08 0.82 -1.46
CA ALA A 141 -17.14 -0.06 -0.29
C ALA A 141 -17.15 0.75 1.00
N ALA A 142 -16.29 1.77 1.12
CA ALA A 142 -16.23 2.66 2.27
C ALA A 142 -17.56 3.41 2.47
N ALA A 143 -18.11 4.00 1.43
CA ALA A 143 -19.38 4.70 1.49
C ALA A 143 -20.57 3.79 1.86
N ALA A 144 -20.46 2.48 1.61
CA ALA A 144 -21.53 1.52 1.91
C ALA A 144 -21.51 0.98 3.35
N VAL A 145 -20.37 1.06 4.05
CA VAL A 145 -20.22 0.47 5.41
C VAL A 145 -20.03 1.51 6.50
N THR A 146 -19.63 2.73 6.14
CA THR A 146 -19.49 3.81 7.12
C THR A 146 -20.83 4.45 7.42
N ASP A 147 -21.03 4.82 8.66
CA ASP A 147 -22.22 5.50 9.15
C ASP A 147 -22.02 7.03 9.20
N ALA A 148 -22.92 7.73 9.87
CA ALA A 148 -22.83 9.19 10.01
C ALA A 148 -21.67 9.66 10.92
N GLU A 149 -21.07 8.76 11.69
CA GLU A 149 -19.98 9.05 12.63
C GLU A 149 -18.63 8.85 11.96
N THR A 150 -18.48 7.86 11.05
CA THR A 150 -17.24 7.61 10.31
C THR A 150 -17.30 8.30 8.96
N LYS A 151 -16.51 9.35 8.80
CA LYS A 151 -16.39 10.08 7.53
C LYS A 151 -15.49 9.33 6.55
N THR A 152 -15.84 9.37 5.28
CA THR A 152 -15.00 8.89 4.19
C THR A 152 -14.74 9.98 3.16
N GLU A 153 -13.54 9.98 2.61
CA GLU A 153 -13.11 10.88 1.53
C GLU A 153 -12.57 10.06 0.37
N ARG A 154 -13.06 10.32 -0.83
CA ARG A 154 -12.57 9.71 -2.07
C ARG A 154 -11.62 10.66 -2.76
N GLY A 155 -10.46 10.15 -3.17
CA GLY A 155 -9.40 10.91 -3.82
C GLY A 155 -8.53 11.67 -2.82
N GLY A 156 -7.62 12.44 -3.34
CA GLY A 156 -6.69 13.26 -2.59
C GLY A 156 -5.24 12.79 -2.70
N THR A 157 -4.33 13.71 -2.40
CA THR A 157 -2.89 13.47 -2.49
C THR A 157 -2.31 13.00 -1.17
N TYR A 158 -1.71 11.83 -1.19
CA TYR A 158 -0.92 11.29 -0.10
C TYR A 158 0.54 11.74 -0.22
N VAL A 159 1.03 12.55 0.72
CA VAL A 159 2.45 12.88 0.84
C VAL A 159 3.16 11.75 1.57
N CYS A 160 4.07 11.06 0.90
CA CYS A 160 4.86 10.00 1.54
C CYS A 160 6.21 10.54 1.99
N ILE A 161 6.40 10.70 3.30
CA ILE A 161 7.66 11.13 3.91
C ILE A 161 8.53 9.94 4.31
N GLU A 162 9.82 10.18 4.57
CA GLU A 162 10.76 9.11 4.95
C GLU A 162 10.42 8.50 6.32
N GLY A 163 10.11 9.31 7.32
CA GLY A 163 10.01 8.84 8.70
C GLY A 163 11.39 8.41 9.29
N PRO A 164 11.44 7.79 10.48
CA PRO A 164 10.31 7.52 11.36
C PRO A 164 9.80 8.74 12.15
N GLN A 165 10.51 9.88 12.10
CA GLN A 165 10.04 11.12 12.71
C GLN A 165 8.84 11.70 11.94
N TYR A 166 7.95 12.36 12.66
CA TYR A 166 6.88 13.15 12.07
C TYR A 166 7.42 14.39 11.33
N SER A 167 6.57 15.07 10.58
CA SER A 167 6.92 16.30 9.86
C SER A 167 7.43 17.39 10.82
N THR A 168 8.32 18.24 10.33
CA THR A 168 8.52 19.54 10.96
C THR A 168 7.31 20.44 10.64
N ARG A 169 7.06 21.47 11.46
CA ARG A 169 5.98 22.44 11.21
C ARG A 169 6.11 23.10 9.82
N ALA A 170 7.32 23.44 9.43
CA ALA A 170 7.58 24.05 8.11
C ALA A 170 7.27 23.11 6.93
N GLU A 171 7.54 21.81 7.09
CA GLU A 171 7.16 20.79 6.09
C GLU A 171 5.64 20.64 6.02
N SER A 172 4.98 20.52 7.16
CA SER A 172 3.53 20.37 7.24
C SER A 172 2.80 21.58 6.64
N GLU A 173 3.21 22.81 6.98
CA GLU A 173 2.69 24.05 6.40
C GLU A 173 2.92 24.11 4.87
N PHE A 174 4.08 23.64 4.41
CA PHE A 174 4.37 23.56 2.98
C PHE A 174 3.43 22.57 2.28
N TYR A 175 3.23 21.36 2.81
CA TYR A 175 2.32 20.36 2.23
C TYR A 175 0.89 20.90 2.12
N ARG A 176 0.41 21.53 3.18
CA ARG A 176 -0.90 22.19 3.18
C ARG A 176 -1.00 23.30 2.12
N SER A 177 0.05 24.10 1.95
CA SER A 177 0.07 25.18 0.95
C SER A 177 -0.03 24.69 -0.49
N GLN A 178 0.30 23.41 -0.74
CA GLN A 178 0.15 22.74 -2.03
C GLN A 178 -1.26 22.18 -2.25
N GLY A 179 -2.11 22.19 -1.21
CA GLY A 179 -3.45 21.62 -1.28
C GLY A 179 -3.45 20.09 -1.18
N TRP A 180 -2.41 19.47 -0.58
CA TRP A 180 -2.37 18.03 -0.36
C TRP A 180 -3.19 17.64 0.87
N ASP A 181 -3.61 16.37 0.95
CA ASP A 181 -4.69 15.94 1.83
C ASP A 181 -4.23 15.20 3.07
N VAL A 182 -3.32 14.24 2.90
CA VAL A 182 -2.81 13.40 4.01
C VAL A 182 -1.30 13.21 3.92
N VAL A 183 -0.66 12.96 5.05
CA VAL A 183 0.76 12.64 5.16
C VAL A 183 0.96 11.32 5.88
N GLY A 184 1.80 10.46 5.31
CA GLY A 184 2.16 9.17 5.90
C GLY A 184 3.54 8.72 5.44
N MET A 185 3.92 7.46 5.73
CA MET A 185 5.32 7.04 5.58
C MET A 185 5.53 5.83 4.68
N THR A 186 4.49 5.15 4.20
CA THR A 186 4.66 3.76 3.73
C THR A 186 4.14 3.44 2.33
N THR A 187 3.31 4.29 1.71
CA THR A 187 2.78 4.02 0.37
C THR A 187 3.86 4.02 -0.73
N ILE A 188 5.02 4.66 -0.50
CA ILE A 188 6.21 4.57 -1.36
C ILE A 188 7.32 3.84 -0.59
N PRO A 189 7.99 2.86 -1.20
CA PRO A 189 7.94 2.43 -2.61
C PRO A 189 6.85 1.40 -2.93
N GLU A 190 5.97 1.04 -1.97
CA GLU A 190 5.00 -0.04 -2.11
C GLU A 190 4.16 0.07 -3.40
N ALA A 191 3.58 1.25 -3.68
CA ALA A 191 2.81 1.50 -4.89
C ALA A 191 3.64 1.36 -6.19
N LYS A 192 4.91 1.82 -6.18
CA LYS A 192 5.82 1.66 -7.33
C LYS A 192 6.09 0.19 -7.61
N LEU A 193 6.42 -0.56 -6.56
CA LEU A 193 6.74 -1.98 -6.64
C LEU A 193 5.51 -2.81 -7.04
N ALA A 194 4.34 -2.48 -6.50
CA ALA A 194 3.10 -3.12 -6.92
C ALA A 194 2.83 -2.92 -8.42
N ARG A 195 3.06 -1.71 -8.95
CA ARG A 195 2.93 -1.44 -10.39
C ARG A 195 3.96 -2.22 -11.23
N GLU A 196 5.22 -2.30 -10.78
CA GLU A 196 6.26 -3.10 -11.45
C GLU A 196 5.99 -4.62 -11.37
N ALA A 197 5.26 -5.06 -10.36
CA ALA A 197 4.80 -6.45 -10.24
C ALA A 197 3.47 -6.70 -10.94
N GLU A 198 2.94 -5.70 -11.66
CA GLU A 198 1.65 -5.78 -12.35
C GLU A 198 0.51 -6.19 -11.41
N LEU A 199 0.50 -5.58 -10.22
CA LEU A 199 -0.56 -5.71 -9.22
C LEU A 199 -1.43 -4.46 -9.20
N SER A 200 -2.74 -4.62 -9.23
CA SER A 200 -3.67 -3.52 -8.98
C SER A 200 -3.58 -3.11 -7.52
N TYR A 201 -3.15 -1.88 -7.24
CA TYR A 201 -2.87 -1.41 -5.87
C TYR A 201 -3.70 -0.18 -5.52
N ALA A 202 -4.34 -0.21 -4.35
CA ALA A 202 -4.95 0.96 -3.72
C ALA A 202 -4.85 0.86 -2.20
N THR A 203 -5.06 1.98 -1.50
CA THR A 203 -4.95 2.03 -0.04
C THR A 203 -6.21 2.59 0.62
N VAL A 204 -6.47 2.10 1.84
CA VAL A 204 -7.40 2.70 2.79
C VAL A 204 -6.55 3.38 3.87
N ALA A 205 -6.54 4.71 3.88
CA ALA A 205 -5.77 5.51 4.83
C ALA A 205 -6.68 5.98 5.97
N GLY A 206 -6.42 5.54 7.20
CA GLY A 206 -7.12 6.00 8.40
C GLY A 206 -6.39 7.19 9.02
N ILE A 207 -7.08 8.33 9.16
CA ILE A 207 -6.52 9.52 9.79
C ILE A 207 -6.42 9.31 11.30
N THR A 208 -5.21 9.55 11.84
CA THR A 208 -4.92 9.41 13.27
C THR A 208 -4.73 10.74 13.98
N ASP A 209 -4.32 11.78 13.26
CA ASP A 209 -3.94 13.08 13.80
C ASP A 209 -4.04 14.18 12.73
N TYR A 210 -3.78 15.44 13.12
CA TYR A 210 -3.75 16.57 12.19
C TYR A 210 -2.31 16.97 11.77
N ASP A 211 -1.34 16.05 11.83
CA ASP A 211 0.06 16.38 11.67
C ASP A 211 0.44 17.58 12.60
N VAL A 212 1.56 18.22 12.39
CA VAL A 212 2.07 19.26 13.30
C VAL A 212 1.66 20.70 12.95
N TRP A 213 0.77 20.89 11.96
CA TRP A 213 0.33 22.23 11.55
C TRP A 213 -0.75 22.81 12.47
N LYS A 214 -1.57 21.97 13.09
CA LYS A 214 -2.66 22.44 13.95
C LYS A 214 -2.09 22.94 15.27
N GLN A 215 -2.35 24.19 15.57
CA GLN A 215 -1.89 24.79 16.82
C GLN A 215 -2.62 24.16 18.00
N ASP A 216 -1.90 24.00 19.10
CA ASP A 216 -2.39 23.36 20.35
C ASP A 216 -2.72 21.86 20.23
N ASN A 217 -2.28 21.20 19.15
CA ASN A 217 -2.36 19.75 18.98
C ASN A 217 -0.95 19.21 18.69
N GLU A 218 -0.29 18.69 19.71
CA GLU A 218 1.01 18.02 19.56
C GLU A 218 0.76 16.56 19.17
N VAL A 219 1.28 16.13 18.02
CA VAL A 219 1.18 14.73 17.60
C VAL A 219 1.98 13.85 18.55
N THR A 220 1.29 12.99 19.27
CA THR A 220 1.89 12.03 20.20
C THR A 220 1.68 10.60 19.69
N LEU A 221 2.60 9.69 20.04
CA LEU A 221 2.43 8.27 19.72
C LEU A 221 1.14 7.70 20.33
N GLU A 222 0.76 8.15 21.53
CA GLU A 222 -0.45 7.72 22.22
C GLU A 222 -1.70 8.08 21.42
N GLU A 223 -1.85 9.34 20.98
CA GLU A 223 -2.96 9.79 20.13
C GLU A 223 -3.03 9.01 18.81
N VAL A 224 -1.88 8.80 18.16
CA VAL A 224 -1.79 8.04 16.92
C VAL A 224 -2.28 6.60 17.11
N LEU A 225 -1.84 5.92 18.18
CA LEU A 225 -2.24 4.53 18.45
C LEU A 225 -3.72 4.42 18.85
N GLU A 226 -4.24 5.35 19.65
CA GLU A 226 -5.66 5.38 20.03
C GLU A 226 -6.56 5.55 18.81
N ASN A 227 -6.24 6.51 17.92
CA ASN A 227 -7.02 6.73 16.70
C ASN A 227 -6.81 5.62 15.67
N ALA A 228 -5.62 5.02 15.57
CA ALA A 228 -5.40 3.85 14.74
C ALA A 228 -6.27 2.67 15.18
N ALA A 229 -6.34 2.41 16.50
CA ALA A 229 -7.23 1.38 17.05
C ALA A 229 -8.72 1.69 16.80
N ALA A 230 -9.13 2.96 16.93
CA ALA A 230 -10.50 3.38 16.63
C ALA A 230 -10.86 3.23 15.13
N ASN A 231 -9.89 3.40 14.22
CA ASN A 231 -10.09 3.19 12.79
C ASN A 231 -10.21 1.71 12.39
N GLN A 232 -9.71 0.80 13.22
CA GLN A 232 -9.52 -0.61 12.86
C GLN A 232 -10.82 -1.29 12.40
N ASP A 233 -11.89 -1.17 13.18
CA ASP A 233 -13.17 -1.80 12.85
C ASP A 233 -13.75 -1.28 11.53
N SER A 234 -13.63 0.03 11.30
CA SER A 234 -14.10 0.67 10.07
C SER A 234 -13.27 0.24 8.86
N ILE A 235 -11.94 0.19 8.98
CA ILE A 235 -11.05 -0.28 7.91
C ILE A 235 -11.34 -1.75 7.59
N ASN A 236 -11.51 -2.61 8.60
CA ASN A 236 -11.83 -4.02 8.41
C ASN A 236 -13.18 -4.20 7.69
N ALA A 237 -14.20 -3.42 8.07
CA ALA A 237 -15.49 -3.46 7.40
C ALA A 237 -15.39 -3.02 5.93
N VAL A 238 -14.57 -2.00 5.62
CA VAL A 238 -14.29 -1.57 4.24
C VAL A 238 -13.60 -2.69 3.45
N ILE A 239 -12.55 -3.30 4.02
CA ILE A 239 -11.81 -4.39 3.37
C ILE A 239 -12.73 -5.59 3.13
N GLU A 240 -13.46 -6.04 4.14
CA GLU A 240 -14.40 -7.15 3.99
C GLU A 240 -15.46 -6.86 2.92
N ARG A 241 -16.02 -5.64 2.94
CA ARG A 241 -17.00 -5.22 1.94
C ARG A 241 -16.40 -5.21 0.54
N ALA A 242 -15.21 -4.62 0.37
CA ALA A 242 -14.51 -4.56 -0.90
C ALA A 242 -14.20 -5.96 -1.44
N ILE A 243 -13.69 -6.87 -0.61
CA ILE A 243 -13.42 -8.26 -0.99
C ILE A 243 -14.71 -8.97 -1.40
N ARG A 244 -15.79 -8.83 -0.62
CA ARG A 244 -17.09 -9.44 -0.89
C ARG A 244 -17.70 -9.02 -2.23
N THR A 245 -17.54 -7.74 -2.58
CA THR A 245 -18.14 -7.14 -3.78
C THR A 245 -17.19 -7.01 -4.96
N MET A 246 -15.94 -7.46 -4.82
CA MET A 246 -14.95 -7.43 -5.90
C MET A 246 -15.47 -8.20 -7.12
N PRO A 247 -15.60 -7.55 -8.30
CA PRO A 247 -16.08 -8.21 -9.50
C PRO A 247 -15.18 -9.37 -9.94
N GLU A 248 -15.79 -10.44 -10.46
CA GLU A 248 -15.02 -11.56 -11.06
C GLU A 248 -14.36 -11.16 -12.39
N ASP A 249 -15.00 -10.23 -13.11
CA ASP A 249 -14.56 -9.68 -14.39
C ASP A 249 -13.80 -8.33 -14.21
N PHE A 250 -13.17 -8.14 -13.04
CA PHE A 250 -12.34 -6.97 -12.79
C PHE A 250 -11.17 -6.93 -13.77
N GLU A 251 -11.00 -5.82 -14.43
CA GLU A 251 -9.89 -5.54 -15.35
C GLU A 251 -9.08 -4.35 -14.82
N SER A 252 -7.78 -4.32 -15.15
CA SER A 252 -6.90 -3.24 -14.71
C SER A 252 -5.73 -3.05 -15.68
N ASP A 253 -5.45 -1.80 -16.02
CA ASP A 253 -4.27 -1.42 -16.80
C ASP A 253 -2.96 -1.73 -16.06
N ALA A 254 -3.02 -1.95 -14.75
CA ALA A 254 -1.84 -2.34 -13.97
C ALA A 254 -1.28 -3.70 -14.40
N TRP A 255 -2.11 -4.61 -14.89
CA TRP A 255 -1.72 -5.99 -15.27
C TRP A 255 -0.91 -6.10 -16.55
N SER A 256 -0.71 -5.00 -17.28
CA SER A 256 0.16 -4.89 -18.45
C SER A 256 1.13 -3.69 -18.33
N ALA A 257 1.43 -3.28 -17.09
CA ALA A 257 2.24 -2.10 -16.85
C ALA A 257 3.68 -2.19 -17.38
N LEU A 258 4.19 -3.39 -17.62
CA LEU A 258 5.53 -3.63 -18.15
C LEU A 258 5.56 -3.75 -19.68
N GLU A 259 4.41 -3.88 -20.37
CA GLU A 259 4.36 -4.02 -21.82
C GLU A 259 5.03 -2.83 -22.52
N GLY A 260 6.10 -3.11 -23.30
CA GLY A 260 6.82 -2.10 -24.06
C GLY A 260 7.64 -1.10 -23.21
N THR A 261 7.86 -1.36 -21.91
CA THR A 261 8.55 -0.46 -20.99
C THR A 261 10.00 -0.85 -20.70
N ILE A 262 10.41 -2.07 -21.06
CA ILE A 262 11.78 -2.57 -20.87
C ILE A 262 12.67 -1.93 -21.92
N ASN A 263 13.63 -1.10 -21.49
CA ASN A 263 14.51 -0.34 -22.37
C ASN A 263 15.81 -1.09 -22.72
N THR A 264 16.17 -2.11 -21.95
CA THR A 264 17.39 -2.89 -22.17
C THR A 264 17.10 -4.01 -23.19
N PRO A 265 17.90 -4.14 -24.27
CA PRO A 265 17.77 -5.29 -25.17
C PRO A 265 17.91 -6.62 -24.43
N THR A 266 17.03 -7.57 -24.71
CA THR A 266 16.95 -8.84 -23.97
C THR A 266 18.28 -9.59 -23.93
N GLU A 267 19.03 -9.60 -25.03
CA GLU A 267 20.34 -10.23 -25.13
C GLU A 267 21.44 -9.57 -24.30
N ALA A 268 21.23 -8.33 -23.87
CA ALA A 268 22.18 -7.58 -23.01
C ALA A 268 21.92 -7.79 -21.51
N ILE A 269 20.78 -8.36 -21.14
CA ILE A 269 20.42 -8.58 -19.74
C ILE A 269 21.20 -9.80 -19.22
N PRO A 270 21.97 -9.66 -18.10
CA PRO A 270 22.68 -10.79 -17.50
C PRO A 270 21.74 -11.95 -17.10
N ALA A 271 22.21 -13.19 -17.23
CA ALA A 271 21.41 -14.38 -16.93
C ALA A 271 20.90 -14.37 -15.47
N GLU A 272 21.74 -13.99 -14.50
CA GLU A 272 21.37 -13.86 -13.09
C GLU A 272 20.25 -12.83 -12.88
N THR A 273 20.30 -11.71 -13.63
CA THR A 273 19.26 -10.69 -13.55
C THR A 273 17.94 -11.21 -14.15
N ARG A 274 17.98 -11.93 -15.25
CA ARG A 274 16.77 -12.56 -15.84
C ARG A 274 16.12 -13.52 -14.86
N GLU A 275 16.91 -14.40 -14.25
CA GLU A 275 16.41 -15.34 -13.22
C GLU A 275 15.77 -14.61 -12.05
N ARG A 276 16.41 -13.53 -11.56
CA ARG A 276 15.90 -12.74 -10.45
C ARG A 276 14.54 -12.10 -10.74
N VAL A 277 14.32 -11.60 -11.95
CA VAL A 277 13.11 -10.88 -12.36
C VAL A 277 12.08 -11.74 -13.08
N ASP A 278 12.31 -13.04 -13.22
CA ASP A 278 11.51 -13.95 -14.03
C ASP A 278 10.02 -13.94 -13.67
N LEU A 279 9.69 -14.01 -12.37
CA LEU A 279 8.31 -13.93 -11.89
C LEU A 279 7.60 -12.62 -12.28
N LEU A 280 8.35 -11.53 -12.42
CA LEU A 280 7.81 -10.19 -12.64
C LEU A 280 7.75 -9.80 -14.10
N ALA A 281 8.77 -10.17 -14.87
CA ALA A 281 8.97 -9.70 -16.25
C ALA A 281 9.34 -10.81 -17.24
N GLY A 282 9.34 -12.07 -16.83
CA GLY A 282 9.78 -13.21 -17.68
C GLY A 282 9.05 -13.26 -19.02
N GLU A 283 7.75 -13.03 -19.03
CA GLU A 283 6.93 -13.03 -20.26
C GLU A 283 7.34 -11.95 -21.29
N TYR A 284 8.02 -10.89 -20.85
CA TYR A 284 8.51 -9.81 -21.72
C TYR A 284 9.97 -9.97 -22.14
N LEU A 285 10.66 -11.02 -21.65
CA LEU A 285 12.09 -11.26 -21.88
C LEU A 285 12.38 -12.43 -22.85
N ASP A 286 11.34 -13.08 -23.34
CA ASP A 286 11.44 -14.19 -24.32
C ASP A 286 11.65 -13.72 -25.78
#